data_376cea393169439d1fb9b5beca696a54
#
_entry.id   376cea393169439d1fb9b5beca696a54
#
_cell.length_a   1.000
_cell.length_b   1.000
_cell.length_c   1.000
_cell.angle_alpha   90.00
_cell.angle_beta   90.00
_cell.angle_gamma   90.00
#
_symmetry.space_group_name_H-M   'P 1'
#
loop_
_entity.id
_entity.type
_entity.pdbx_description
1 polymer ?
#
loop_
_entity_poly.entity_id
_entity_poly.type
_entity_poly.pdbx_seq_one_letter_code
_entity_poly.pdbx_strand_id
1 'polypeptide(L)'
;MRFFVTLLLLLSLCCSDVAVMAAPRGKAPKRGVLAAAPKQVQLPAQSLKPSTISLKTSSEAVTITLSDAWFGIVGGVETLEAKKQQELSIWSEPNFSTAERRGEIVVTGTKSGYSQRITLVQPPYLTQIVDAFPVRLSTRRYTGEKWAGEGICSPNKNSSMLCVVNTSGGNIVCENNHGAMLSGLGVGDYLLYAVPVKNLEAGEQIDFMCTIGANDDDSPKYWIFEYWDGDRWNAIESDLRVAEDSPNTKYSFYVKRLASSHHTTYAQSFTLNTPIAEGVVKVRLRVLSQGSGRVRIPDSRGYEGIWMIRYKDAPAVADRNKILFVGNSFTYFYGTAFMFKEIARSEGHQVDAIISVKGGQEFTEHLQRERTLEAIGRGGFDYAILQDTSPNPAIYADKGSEFILQASRKINDLTYKYSPNCKIVYERTWACTHNNYRTYGSYERLEYLLEKGSQLIAEQLGDVVVSPIGHGFRVAREQNINLITSDERHQNRAGAYMKACINYLFIYKSRFTDNVSDCGVESGLAKRIRAIAEQVVFDKE
;
A
#
# COMPACT_ATOMS: atom_id res chain seq x y z
N MET A 1 -53.22 18.69 17.59
CA MET A 1 -53.78 19.25 16.35
C MET A 1 -52.96 18.63 15.22
N ARG A 2 -53.38 17.49 14.70
CA ARG A 2 -54.09 17.23 13.42
C ARG A 2 -53.39 17.94 12.25
N PHE A 3 -52.77 17.24 11.23
CA PHE A 3 -53.49 16.46 10.21
C PHE A 3 -52.59 15.39 9.58
N PHE A 4 -53.12 14.19 9.43
CA PHE A 4 -52.77 13.12 8.49
C PHE A 4 -53.27 13.48 7.10
N VAL A 5 -52.52 13.21 6.05
CA VAL A 5 -53.09 13.03 4.70
C VAL A 5 -52.50 11.76 4.09
N THR A 6 -53.36 10.79 3.99
CA THR A 6 -53.23 9.54 3.23
C THR A 6 -53.60 9.83 1.79
N LEU A 7 -52.76 9.46 0.81
CA LEU A 7 -53.14 9.47 -0.60
C LEU A 7 -53.17 8.05 -1.15
N LEU A 8 -54.37 7.55 -1.39
CA LEU A 8 -54.68 6.30 -2.10
C LEU A 8 -54.44 6.47 -3.60
N LEU A 9 -53.76 5.51 -4.21
CA LEU A 9 -53.67 5.33 -5.65
C LEU A 9 -54.94 4.68 -6.18
N LEU A 10 -55.59 5.33 -7.13
CA LEU A 10 -56.63 4.76 -7.98
C LEU A 10 -55.98 4.24 -9.27
N LEU A 11 -56.03 2.92 -9.47
CA LEU A 11 -55.79 2.27 -10.75
C LEU A 11 -57.04 2.52 -11.66
N SER A 12 -56.84 3.20 -12.78
CA SER A 12 -57.81 3.18 -13.88
C SER A 12 -57.27 2.28 -15.00
N LEU A 13 -57.94 1.15 -15.19
CA LEU A 13 -57.80 0.35 -16.40
C LEU A 13 -58.40 1.10 -17.58
N CYS A 14 -57.59 1.44 -18.56
CA CYS A 14 -58.03 1.70 -19.91
C CYS A 14 -57.61 0.53 -20.81
N CYS A 15 -58.51 -0.37 -21.08
CA CYS A 15 -58.41 -1.28 -22.22
C CYS A 15 -58.54 -0.50 -23.51
N SER A 16 -57.44 -0.35 -24.25
CA SER A 16 -57.52 0.00 -25.67
C SER A 16 -57.00 -1.22 -26.45
N ASP A 17 -57.88 -1.82 -27.22
CA ASP A 17 -57.58 -2.85 -28.20
C ASP A 17 -56.55 -2.33 -29.21
N VAL A 18 -55.30 -2.67 -29.01
CA VAL A 18 -54.26 -2.55 -30.06
C VAL A 18 -54.27 -3.85 -30.84
N ALA A 19 -54.82 -3.79 -32.04
CA ALA A 19 -54.70 -4.87 -33.01
C ALA A 19 -53.22 -5.21 -33.20
N VAL A 20 -52.81 -6.35 -32.68
CA VAL A 20 -51.50 -6.93 -32.94
C VAL A 20 -51.45 -7.30 -34.43
N MET A 21 -50.92 -6.43 -35.25
CA MET A 21 -50.48 -6.81 -36.59
C MET A 21 -49.41 -7.87 -36.42
N ALA A 22 -49.73 -9.09 -36.84
CA ALA A 22 -48.76 -10.18 -36.90
C ALA A 22 -47.60 -9.74 -37.79
N ALA A 23 -46.46 -9.47 -37.19
CA ALA A 23 -45.22 -9.28 -37.92
C ALA A 23 -45.00 -10.47 -38.86
N PRO A 24 -44.53 -10.26 -40.09
CA PRO A 24 -44.26 -11.35 -41.01
C PRO A 24 -43.30 -12.32 -40.31
N ARG A 25 -43.65 -13.61 -40.31
CA ARG A 25 -42.79 -14.70 -39.82
C ARG A 25 -41.48 -14.65 -40.59
N GLY A 26 -40.51 -13.86 -40.06
CA GLY A 26 -39.16 -13.90 -40.51
C GLY A 26 -38.67 -15.33 -40.35
N LYS A 27 -38.01 -15.87 -41.38
CA LYS A 27 -37.36 -17.17 -41.34
C LYS A 27 -36.53 -17.23 -40.06
N ALA A 28 -36.77 -18.29 -39.25
CA ALA A 28 -35.99 -18.54 -38.05
C ALA A 28 -34.49 -18.37 -38.37
N PRO A 29 -33.75 -17.59 -37.58
CA PRO A 29 -32.37 -17.30 -37.88
C PRO A 29 -31.64 -18.64 -38.03
N LYS A 30 -30.89 -18.78 -39.12
CA LYS A 30 -30.14 -20.01 -39.38
C LYS A 30 -29.19 -20.23 -38.20
N ARG A 31 -29.35 -21.34 -37.48
CA ARG A 31 -28.37 -21.83 -36.50
C ARG A 31 -26.99 -21.82 -37.16
N GLY A 32 -26.08 -20.96 -36.71
CA GLY A 32 -24.78 -21.03 -37.33
C GLY A 32 -23.76 -19.94 -37.03
N VAL A 33 -24.00 -19.01 -36.11
CA VAL A 33 -23.01 -17.97 -35.81
C VAL A 33 -21.82 -18.53 -35.02
N LEU A 34 -22.09 -19.41 -34.09
CA LEU A 34 -21.09 -20.15 -33.34
C LEU A 34 -21.26 -21.64 -33.67
N ALA A 35 -20.37 -22.19 -34.45
CA ALA A 35 -20.43 -23.60 -34.83
C ALA A 35 -20.04 -24.54 -33.66
N ALA A 36 -19.18 -24.07 -32.76
CA ALA A 36 -18.82 -24.74 -31.51
C ALA A 36 -18.22 -23.76 -30.52
N ALA A 37 -18.76 -23.75 -29.30
CA ALA A 37 -18.17 -23.15 -28.10
C ALA A 37 -18.52 -24.05 -26.91
N PRO A 38 -17.67 -24.11 -25.88
CA PRO A 38 -18.03 -24.81 -24.66
C PRO A 38 -19.26 -24.13 -24.03
N LYS A 39 -20.21 -24.92 -23.52
CA LYS A 39 -21.34 -24.36 -22.77
C LYS A 39 -20.92 -23.86 -21.38
N GLN A 40 -19.91 -24.48 -20.83
CA GLN A 40 -19.36 -24.19 -19.52
C GLN A 40 -17.85 -24.33 -19.53
N VAL A 41 -17.17 -23.46 -18.79
CA VAL A 41 -15.72 -23.44 -18.60
C VAL A 41 -15.43 -23.42 -17.10
N GLN A 42 -14.62 -24.35 -16.65
CA GLN A 42 -14.08 -24.36 -15.30
C GLN A 42 -12.84 -23.46 -15.25
N LEU A 43 -12.88 -22.43 -14.43
CA LEU A 43 -11.74 -21.62 -14.13
C LEU A 43 -11.05 -22.11 -12.85
N PRO A 44 -9.73 -22.01 -12.73
CA PRO A 44 -9.06 -22.29 -11.46
C PRO A 44 -9.49 -21.27 -10.40
N ALA A 45 -9.45 -21.65 -9.12
CA ALA A 45 -9.73 -20.72 -8.01
C ALA A 45 -8.87 -19.45 -8.11
N GLN A 46 -7.67 -19.61 -8.67
CA GLN A 46 -6.73 -18.56 -9.03
C GLN A 46 -5.78 -19.03 -10.13
N SER A 47 -5.27 -18.12 -10.94
CA SER A 47 -4.18 -18.41 -11.89
C SER A 47 -3.49 -17.12 -12.35
N LEU A 48 -2.16 -17.20 -12.54
CA LEU A 48 -1.40 -16.18 -13.30
C LEU A 48 -1.63 -16.30 -14.81
N LYS A 49 -1.96 -17.50 -15.28
CA LYS A 49 -2.14 -17.73 -16.71
C LYS A 49 -3.62 -17.63 -17.04
N PRO A 50 -3.98 -16.82 -18.05
CA PRO A 50 -5.32 -16.82 -18.59
C PRO A 50 -5.77 -18.21 -19.03
N SER A 51 -7.05 -18.51 -18.85
CA SER A 51 -7.67 -19.73 -19.38
C SER A 51 -8.05 -19.54 -20.83
N THR A 52 -7.75 -20.50 -21.69
CA THR A 52 -8.04 -20.39 -23.13
C THR A 52 -9.23 -21.25 -23.52
N ILE A 53 -10.15 -20.67 -24.29
CA ILE A 53 -11.26 -21.40 -24.91
C ILE A 53 -11.20 -21.27 -26.43
N SER A 54 -11.61 -22.33 -27.13
CA SER A 54 -11.69 -22.33 -28.58
C SER A 54 -13.12 -22.04 -29.03
N LEU A 55 -13.25 -21.08 -29.94
CA LEU A 55 -14.52 -20.68 -30.55
C LEU A 55 -14.46 -20.89 -32.05
N LYS A 56 -15.60 -21.28 -32.66
CA LYS A 56 -15.78 -21.30 -34.12
C LYS A 56 -16.84 -20.31 -34.51
N THR A 57 -16.43 -19.19 -35.09
CA THR A 57 -17.32 -18.16 -35.64
C THR A 57 -17.32 -18.28 -37.16
N SER A 58 -18.28 -19.00 -37.73
CA SER A 58 -18.15 -19.45 -39.12
C SER A 58 -18.74 -18.51 -40.16
N SER A 59 -19.64 -17.61 -39.80
CA SER A 59 -20.44 -16.88 -40.80
C SER A 59 -20.45 -15.37 -40.65
N GLU A 60 -20.10 -14.82 -39.50
CA GLU A 60 -20.10 -13.39 -39.24
C GLU A 60 -19.18 -13.03 -38.05
N ALA A 61 -18.82 -11.75 -37.96
CA ALA A 61 -18.20 -11.21 -36.76
C ALA A 61 -19.15 -11.28 -35.56
N VAL A 62 -18.60 -11.35 -34.37
CA VAL A 62 -19.36 -11.42 -33.11
C VAL A 62 -18.89 -10.36 -32.12
N THR A 63 -19.84 -9.88 -31.31
CA THR A 63 -19.54 -9.05 -30.13
C THR A 63 -19.51 -9.92 -28.89
N ILE A 64 -18.70 -9.51 -27.90
CA ILE A 64 -18.54 -10.18 -26.63
C ILE A 64 -19.06 -9.25 -25.52
N THR A 65 -19.91 -9.77 -24.65
CA THR A 65 -20.38 -9.06 -23.45
C THR A 65 -20.13 -9.95 -22.23
N LEU A 66 -19.68 -9.33 -21.13
CA LEU A 66 -19.37 -10.00 -19.88
C LEU A 66 -20.42 -9.64 -18.82
N SER A 67 -20.78 -10.61 -17.98
CA SER A 67 -21.78 -10.37 -16.91
C SER A 67 -21.20 -9.72 -15.67
N ASP A 68 -19.88 -9.85 -15.45
CA ASP A 68 -19.23 -9.50 -14.19
C ASP A 68 -17.84 -8.90 -14.41
N ALA A 69 -17.37 -8.13 -13.43
CA ALA A 69 -16.06 -7.47 -13.46
C ALA A 69 -14.90 -8.33 -12.91
N TRP A 70 -15.17 -9.53 -12.37
CA TRP A 70 -14.13 -10.38 -11.81
C TRP A 70 -13.37 -11.23 -12.84
N PHE A 71 -13.79 -11.18 -14.09
CA PHE A 71 -13.09 -11.77 -15.22
C PHE A 71 -13.16 -10.85 -16.44
N GLY A 72 -12.31 -11.13 -17.42
CA GLY A 72 -12.30 -10.39 -18.67
C GLY A 72 -11.58 -11.13 -19.77
N ILE A 73 -11.61 -10.55 -20.95
CA ILE A 73 -10.87 -11.05 -22.11
C ILE A 73 -9.50 -10.39 -22.15
N VAL A 74 -8.46 -11.19 -22.34
CA VAL A 74 -7.10 -10.69 -22.49
C VAL A 74 -7.03 -9.67 -23.61
N GLY A 75 -6.41 -8.51 -23.34
CA GLY A 75 -6.32 -7.41 -24.29
C GLY A 75 -7.61 -6.62 -24.50
N GLY A 76 -8.67 -6.86 -23.69
CA GLY A 76 -9.94 -6.10 -23.77
C GLY A 76 -10.70 -6.32 -25.08
N VAL A 77 -10.60 -7.50 -25.67
CA VAL A 77 -11.25 -7.81 -26.96
C VAL A 77 -12.76 -7.87 -26.80
N GLU A 78 -13.48 -6.96 -27.46
CA GLU A 78 -14.94 -6.88 -27.45
C GLU A 78 -15.58 -7.46 -28.72
N THR A 79 -14.81 -7.66 -29.78
CA THR A 79 -15.27 -8.19 -31.05
C THR A 79 -14.32 -9.23 -31.63
N LEU A 80 -14.85 -10.24 -32.26
CA LEU A 80 -14.09 -11.25 -33.00
C LEU A 80 -14.57 -11.33 -34.44
N GLU A 81 -13.63 -11.41 -35.35
CA GLU A 81 -13.91 -11.61 -36.76
C GLU A 81 -14.48 -13.00 -37.08
N ALA A 82 -15.13 -13.13 -38.24
CA ALA A 82 -15.60 -14.42 -38.73
C ALA A 82 -14.41 -15.34 -39.10
N LYS A 83 -14.18 -16.41 -38.34
CA LYS A 83 -13.12 -17.38 -38.57
C LYS A 83 -13.57 -18.80 -38.25
N LYS A 84 -12.99 -19.77 -38.93
CA LYS A 84 -13.26 -21.19 -38.69
C LYS A 84 -12.95 -21.63 -37.25
N GLN A 85 -11.89 -21.08 -36.68
CA GLN A 85 -11.47 -21.33 -35.31
C GLN A 85 -10.64 -20.15 -34.80
N GLN A 86 -10.85 -19.75 -33.58
CA GLN A 86 -10.04 -18.77 -32.88
C GLN A 86 -10.04 -19.05 -31.38
N GLU A 87 -9.00 -18.60 -30.72
CA GLU A 87 -8.85 -18.74 -29.28
C GLU A 87 -9.24 -17.45 -28.57
N LEU A 88 -9.92 -17.58 -27.45
CA LEU A 88 -10.25 -16.50 -26.57
C LEU A 88 -9.60 -16.77 -25.22
N SER A 89 -8.71 -15.89 -24.79
CA SER A 89 -8.02 -16.00 -23.52
C SER A 89 -8.76 -15.19 -22.46
N ILE A 90 -9.07 -15.83 -21.34
CA ILE A 90 -9.88 -15.30 -20.23
C ILE A 90 -8.98 -15.14 -19.02
N TRP A 91 -8.83 -13.93 -18.50
CA TRP A 91 -8.26 -13.71 -17.18
C TRP A 91 -9.35 -13.69 -16.12
N SER A 92 -9.02 -14.02 -14.87
CA SER A 92 -9.94 -13.93 -13.74
C SER A 92 -9.23 -13.54 -12.45
N GLU A 93 -9.91 -12.73 -11.61
CA GLU A 93 -9.50 -12.56 -10.22
C GLU A 93 -9.69 -13.88 -9.46
N PRO A 94 -8.91 -14.13 -8.40
CA PRO A 94 -9.18 -15.22 -7.48
C PRO A 94 -10.58 -15.09 -6.86
N ASN A 95 -11.22 -16.20 -6.60
CA ASN A 95 -12.51 -16.23 -5.94
C ASN A 95 -12.33 -16.15 -4.41
N PHE A 96 -12.31 -14.94 -3.88
CA PHE A 96 -12.15 -14.70 -2.44
C PHE A 96 -13.41 -14.95 -1.59
N SER A 97 -14.43 -15.58 -2.14
CA SER A 97 -15.56 -16.08 -1.35
C SER A 97 -15.30 -17.50 -0.86
N THR A 98 -16.16 -18.00 0.01
CA THR A 98 -16.18 -19.40 0.46
C THR A 98 -17.10 -20.28 -0.38
N ALA A 99 -17.71 -19.71 -1.42
CA ALA A 99 -18.63 -20.41 -2.33
C ALA A 99 -18.16 -20.34 -3.78
N GLU A 100 -18.56 -21.30 -4.59
CA GLU A 100 -18.41 -21.24 -6.04
C GLU A 100 -19.08 -19.99 -6.60
N ARG A 101 -18.46 -19.31 -7.55
CA ARG A 101 -19.09 -18.22 -8.29
C ARG A 101 -19.24 -18.54 -9.77
N ARG A 102 -20.21 -17.89 -10.39
CA ARG A 102 -20.54 -18.07 -11.80
C ARG A 102 -20.61 -16.72 -12.49
N GLY A 103 -20.16 -16.70 -13.75
CA GLY A 103 -20.26 -15.57 -14.64
C GLY A 103 -20.60 -16.03 -16.05
N GLU A 104 -20.91 -15.13 -16.94
CA GLU A 104 -21.27 -15.45 -18.31
C GLU A 104 -20.51 -14.60 -19.33
N ILE A 105 -20.03 -15.25 -20.37
CA ILE A 105 -19.63 -14.60 -21.62
C ILE A 105 -20.78 -14.77 -22.60
N VAL A 106 -21.33 -13.68 -23.09
CA VAL A 106 -22.36 -13.67 -24.13
C VAL A 106 -21.71 -13.27 -25.45
N VAL A 107 -21.77 -14.16 -26.42
CA VAL A 107 -21.23 -13.95 -27.76
C VAL A 107 -22.39 -13.77 -28.70
N THR A 108 -22.49 -12.60 -29.36
CA THR A 108 -23.63 -12.20 -30.20
C THR A 108 -23.16 -11.91 -31.63
N GLY A 109 -23.81 -12.54 -32.62
CA GLY A 109 -23.55 -12.27 -34.02
C GLY A 109 -23.97 -10.87 -34.43
N THR A 110 -23.08 -10.15 -35.10
CA THR A 110 -23.28 -8.74 -35.47
C THR A 110 -24.38 -8.52 -36.53
N LYS A 111 -24.65 -9.53 -37.34
CA LYS A 111 -25.68 -9.47 -38.41
C LYS A 111 -26.94 -10.24 -38.07
N SER A 112 -26.79 -11.40 -37.41
CA SER A 112 -27.92 -12.28 -37.10
C SER A 112 -28.62 -11.91 -35.81
N GLY A 113 -27.94 -11.23 -34.87
CA GLY A 113 -28.40 -11.01 -33.50
C GLY A 113 -28.50 -12.28 -32.64
N TYR A 114 -28.08 -13.43 -33.19
CA TYR A 114 -28.09 -14.68 -32.44
C TYR A 114 -27.03 -14.65 -31.35
N SER A 115 -27.41 -14.99 -30.12
CA SER A 115 -26.52 -15.00 -28.96
C SER A 115 -26.32 -16.40 -28.41
N GLN A 116 -25.08 -16.69 -28.00
CA GLN A 116 -24.73 -17.88 -27.23
C GLN A 116 -24.09 -17.48 -25.92
N ARG A 117 -24.44 -18.19 -24.84
CA ARG A 117 -23.88 -17.98 -23.50
C ARG A 117 -22.86 -19.08 -23.20
N ILE A 118 -21.75 -18.69 -22.59
CA ILE A 118 -20.71 -19.56 -22.06
C ILE A 118 -20.64 -19.27 -20.57
N THR A 119 -21.03 -20.25 -19.75
CA THR A 119 -20.97 -20.11 -18.30
C THR A 119 -19.54 -20.35 -17.81
N LEU A 120 -19.01 -19.42 -17.06
CA LEU A 120 -17.76 -19.57 -16.33
C LEU A 120 -18.08 -20.01 -14.90
N VAL A 121 -17.35 -20.99 -14.42
CA VAL A 121 -17.51 -21.53 -13.05
C VAL A 121 -16.15 -21.48 -12.37
N GLN A 122 -16.08 -20.82 -11.22
CA GLN A 122 -14.85 -20.71 -10.46
C GLN A 122 -15.05 -21.16 -9.01
N PRO A 123 -14.33 -22.19 -8.55
CA PRO A 123 -14.40 -22.65 -7.18
C PRO A 123 -13.88 -21.58 -6.20
N PRO A 124 -14.24 -21.68 -4.92
CA PRO A 124 -13.73 -20.79 -3.91
C PRO A 124 -12.22 -20.98 -3.70
N TYR A 125 -11.54 -19.85 -3.44
CA TYR A 125 -10.15 -19.89 -3.00
C TYR A 125 -10.05 -20.00 -1.47
N LEU A 126 -10.94 -19.31 -0.74
CA LEU A 126 -10.98 -19.34 0.72
C LEU A 126 -11.88 -20.48 1.21
N THR A 127 -11.44 -21.19 2.23
CA THR A 127 -12.27 -22.18 2.93
C THR A 127 -13.12 -21.56 4.02
N GLN A 128 -12.69 -20.43 4.54
CA GLN A 128 -13.39 -19.64 5.55
C GLN A 128 -12.93 -18.19 5.49
N ILE A 129 -13.76 -17.26 5.96
CA ILE A 129 -13.37 -15.89 6.19
C ILE A 129 -12.97 -15.73 7.66
N VAL A 130 -11.74 -15.29 7.87
CA VAL A 130 -11.22 -14.92 9.21
C VAL A 130 -10.78 -13.47 9.12
N ASP A 131 -11.21 -12.63 10.07
CA ASP A 131 -10.78 -11.23 10.08
C ASP A 131 -9.25 -11.15 10.16
N ALA A 132 -8.66 -10.53 9.15
CA ALA A 132 -7.20 -10.48 8.97
C ALA A 132 -6.60 -9.13 9.39
N PHE A 133 -7.44 -8.17 9.74
CA PHE A 133 -6.94 -6.88 10.20
C PHE A 133 -6.41 -6.93 11.65
N PRO A 134 -5.34 -6.18 11.96
CA PRO A 134 -4.50 -5.39 11.07
C PRO A 134 -3.48 -6.24 10.30
N VAL A 135 -3.24 -5.89 9.04
CA VAL A 135 -2.23 -6.56 8.21
C VAL A 135 -0.89 -5.85 8.33
N ARG A 136 0.14 -6.61 8.73
CA ARG A 136 1.53 -6.16 8.77
C ARG A 136 2.41 -7.26 8.21
N LEU A 137 2.71 -7.18 6.92
CA LEU A 137 3.37 -8.26 6.19
C LEU A 137 4.80 -7.88 5.85
N SER A 138 5.73 -8.69 6.38
CA SER A 138 7.08 -8.78 5.83
C SER A 138 7.12 -9.86 4.75
N THR A 139 7.51 -9.50 3.55
CA THR A 139 7.68 -10.46 2.44
C THR A 139 8.85 -11.42 2.66
N ARG A 140 9.70 -11.19 3.66
CA ARG A 140 10.85 -12.03 4.00
C ARG A 140 10.48 -13.42 4.52
N ARG A 141 9.33 -13.59 5.13
CA ARG A 141 8.88 -14.88 5.69
C ARG A 141 8.47 -15.91 4.62
N TYR A 142 8.48 -15.51 3.35
CA TYR A 142 8.19 -16.39 2.21
C TYR A 142 9.40 -17.19 1.70
N THR A 143 10.49 -17.23 2.44
CA THR A 143 11.73 -17.95 2.11
C THR A 143 11.59 -19.47 2.26
N GLY A 144 10.58 -20.10 1.77
CA GLY A 144 10.45 -21.56 1.84
C GLY A 144 9.32 -22.14 1.02
N GLU A 145 8.30 -21.39 0.77
CA GLU A 145 7.28 -21.76 -0.18
C GLU A 145 7.67 -21.17 -1.53
N LYS A 146 7.99 -22.00 -2.47
CA LYS A 146 8.07 -21.61 -3.88
C LYS A 146 6.82 -20.80 -4.14
N TRP A 147 6.97 -19.60 -4.69
CA TRP A 147 5.95 -18.98 -5.48
C TRP A 147 5.67 -19.97 -6.60
N ALA A 148 4.88 -20.98 -6.29
CA ALA A 148 4.54 -21.98 -7.25
C ALA A 148 3.80 -21.22 -8.33
N GLY A 149 4.37 -21.05 -9.51
CA GLY A 149 3.87 -20.48 -10.75
C GLY A 149 2.44 -19.92 -10.86
N GLU A 150 1.77 -19.77 -9.76
CA GLU A 150 0.37 -19.40 -9.57
C GLU A 150 0.18 -17.97 -9.01
N GLY A 151 1.27 -17.29 -8.64
CA GLY A 151 1.25 -15.85 -8.36
C GLY A 151 0.54 -15.38 -7.09
N ILE A 152 0.38 -16.24 -6.11
CA ILE A 152 -0.23 -15.86 -4.84
C ILE A 152 0.79 -15.92 -3.72
N CYS A 153 0.85 -14.83 -2.98
CA CYS A 153 1.44 -14.76 -1.66
C CYS A 153 0.35 -14.88 -0.62
N SER A 154 0.32 -15.97 0.10
CA SER A 154 -0.36 -16.02 1.39
C SER A 154 0.69 -15.96 2.48
N PRO A 155 0.76 -14.87 3.24
CA PRO A 155 1.76 -14.70 4.30
C PRO A 155 1.49 -15.52 5.54
N ASN A 156 0.25 -15.74 5.81
CA ASN A 156 -0.24 -16.58 6.88
C ASN A 156 -1.36 -17.41 6.31
N LYS A 157 -1.39 -18.68 6.63
CA LYS A 157 -2.41 -19.63 6.18
C LYS A 157 -3.86 -19.17 6.39
N ASN A 158 -4.09 -18.02 6.99
CA ASN A 158 -5.39 -17.56 7.45
C ASN A 158 -5.74 -16.10 7.12
N SER A 159 -4.89 -15.34 6.39
CA SER A 159 -5.12 -13.89 6.36
C SER A 159 -5.01 -13.27 5.00
N SER A 160 -4.39 -12.18 4.82
CA SER A 160 -4.38 -11.36 3.62
C SER A 160 -3.68 -12.02 2.44
N MET A 161 -4.10 -11.69 1.25
CA MET A 161 -3.59 -12.25 0.00
C MET A 161 -3.09 -11.14 -0.91
N LEU A 162 -1.88 -11.34 -1.41
CA LEU A 162 -1.35 -10.61 -2.55
C LEU A 162 -1.36 -11.55 -3.76
N CYS A 163 -1.98 -11.16 -4.83
CA CYS A 163 -1.91 -11.88 -6.10
C CYS A 163 -1.64 -10.93 -7.27
N VAL A 164 -1.24 -11.50 -8.39
CA VAL A 164 -1.12 -10.78 -9.66
C VAL A 164 -2.25 -11.21 -10.55
N VAL A 165 -2.93 -10.25 -11.17
CA VAL A 165 -3.97 -10.51 -12.17
C VAL A 165 -3.41 -10.12 -13.53
N ASN A 166 -3.31 -11.09 -14.41
CA ASN A 166 -2.75 -10.97 -15.75
C ASN A 166 -3.85 -10.66 -16.75
N THR A 167 -4.09 -9.39 -17.01
CA THR A 167 -5.09 -8.93 -17.97
C THR A 167 -4.50 -8.72 -19.37
N SER A 168 -3.19 -8.52 -19.46
CA SER A 168 -2.48 -8.28 -20.71
C SER A 168 -2.18 -9.56 -21.52
N GLY A 169 -2.18 -10.72 -20.84
CA GLY A 169 -1.78 -12.00 -21.43
C GLY A 169 -0.27 -12.19 -21.51
N GLY A 170 0.51 -11.31 -20.91
CA GLY A 170 1.95 -11.42 -20.84
C GLY A 170 2.43 -12.66 -20.08
N ASN A 171 3.68 -13.04 -20.29
CA ASN A 171 4.32 -14.12 -19.53
C ASN A 171 4.85 -13.56 -18.21
N ILE A 172 3.95 -13.43 -17.21
CA ILE A 172 4.32 -12.92 -15.88
C ILE A 172 5.08 -14.01 -15.13
N VAL A 173 6.25 -13.66 -14.63
CA VAL A 173 7.08 -14.50 -13.77
C VAL A 173 7.18 -13.87 -12.40
N CYS A 174 6.92 -14.67 -11.36
CA CYS A 174 7.08 -14.28 -9.97
C CYS A 174 8.26 -15.03 -9.37
N GLU A 175 9.21 -14.29 -8.83
CA GLU A 175 10.40 -14.83 -8.20
C GLU A 175 10.51 -14.36 -6.75
N ASN A 176 11.12 -15.17 -5.89
CA ASN A 176 11.51 -14.75 -4.57
C ASN A 176 13.02 -14.40 -4.59
N ASN A 177 13.30 -13.12 -4.57
CA ASN A 177 14.67 -12.61 -4.48
C ASN A 177 14.71 -11.41 -3.53
N HIS A 178 14.87 -11.67 -2.24
CA HIS A 178 14.77 -10.64 -1.19
C HIS A 178 13.45 -9.85 -1.26
N GLY A 179 12.34 -10.56 -1.39
CA GLY A 179 11.00 -10.05 -1.59
C GLY A 179 10.38 -10.58 -2.89
N ALA A 180 9.15 -10.16 -3.16
CA ALA A 180 8.46 -10.52 -4.37
C ALA A 180 9.03 -9.76 -5.57
N MET A 181 9.54 -10.46 -6.57
CA MET A 181 10.00 -9.89 -7.82
C MET A 181 9.12 -10.36 -8.96
N LEU A 182 8.61 -9.42 -9.74
CA LEU A 182 7.68 -9.64 -10.83
C LEU A 182 8.28 -9.14 -12.14
N SER A 183 8.18 -9.93 -13.19
CA SER A 183 8.53 -9.52 -14.56
C SER A 183 7.41 -9.87 -15.53
N GLY A 184 7.43 -9.26 -16.72
CA GLY A 184 6.45 -9.51 -17.78
C GLY A 184 5.08 -8.85 -17.54
N LEU A 185 4.99 -7.86 -16.67
CA LEU A 185 3.78 -7.07 -16.43
C LEU A 185 3.49 -6.16 -17.63
N GLY A 186 2.29 -6.24 -18.18
CA GLY A 186 1.77 -5.37 -19.22
C GLY A 186 0.81 -4.30 -18.70
N VAL A 187 0.44 -3.36 -19.58
CA VAL A 187 -0.58 -2.36 -19.24
C VAL A 187 -1.91 -3.04 -18.91
N GLY A 188 -2.52 -2.63 -17.81
CA GLY A 188 -3.74 -3.21 -17.29
C GLY A 188 -3.53 -4.32 -16.26
N ASP A 189 -2.39 -5.01 -16.23
CA ASP A 189 -2.07 -5.97 -15.18
C ASP A 189 -2.00 -5.29 -13.82
N TYR A 190 -2.33 -6.01 -12.76
CA TYR A 190 -2.33 -5.41 -11.44
C TYR A 190 -1.94 -6.35 -10.31
N LEU A 191 -1.40 -5.76 -9.27
CA LEU A 191 -1.20 -6.38 -7.97
C LEU A 191 -2.49 -6.20 -7.18
N LEU A 192 -3.12 -7.29 -6.80
CA LEU A 192 -4.35 -7.31 -6.02
C LEU A 192 -4.06 -7.73 -4.59
N TYR A 193 -4.40 -6.86 -3.65
CA TYR A 193 -4.38 -7.14 -2.22
C TYR A 193 -5.81 -7.38 -1.75
N ALA A 194 -6.08 -8.59 -1.27
CA ALA A 194 -7.39 -8.98 -0.75
C ALA A 194 -7.24 -9.37 0.72
N VAL A 195 -7.93 -8.67 1.59
CA VAL A 195 -7.83 -8.84 3.04
C VAL A 195 -9.18 -9.31 3.57
N PRO A 196 -9.29 -10.56 4.05
CA PRO A 196 -10.49 -11.07 4.67
C PRO A 196 -10.89 -10.20 5.87
N VAL A 197 -12.18 -9.92 5.98
CA VAL A 197 -12.73 -9.04 7.02
C VAL A 197 -14.08 -9.52 7.50
N LYS A 198 -14.37 -9.29 8.78
CA LYS A 198 -15.69 -9.46 9.37
C LYS A 198 -16.15 -8.15 10.02
N ASN A 199 -17.46 -7.91 9.93
CA ASN A 199 -18.12 -6.78 10.59
C ASN A 199 -17.43 -5.42 10.32
N LEU A 200 -17.10 -5.16 9.05
CA LEU A 200 -16.65 -3.83 8.63
C LEU A 200 -17.88 -2.96 8.45
N GLU A 201 -17.90 -1.84 9.14
CA GLU A 201 -19.00 -0.87 9.10
C GLU A 201 -18.81 0.15 7.98
N ALA A 202 -19.91 0.72 7.49
CA ALA A 202 -19.83 1.78 6.49
C ALA A 202 -19.14 3.03 7.08
N GLY A 203 -18.24 3.62 6.33
CA GLY A 203 -17.51 4.82 6.75
C GLY A 203 -16.24 4.54 7.57
N GLU A 204 -15.95 3.29 7.92
CA GLU A 204 -14.67 2.99 8.58
C GLU A 204 -13.49 3.35 7.66
N GLN A 205 -12.50 4.02 8.22
CA GLN A 205 -11.27 4.34 7.51
C GLN A 205 -10.32 3.14 7.47
N ILE A 206 -9.74 2.94 6.31
CA ILE A 206 -8.69 1.95 6.06
C ILE A 206 -7.46 2.67 5.53
N ASP A 207 -6.31 2.42 6.15
CA ASP A 207 -5.01 2.84 5.64
C ASP A 207 -4.33 1.67 4.94
N PHE A 208 -3.86 1.91 3.72
CA PHE A 208 -3.02 0.99 2.96
C PHE A 208 -1.64 1.59 2.76
N MET A 209 -0.61 0.81 3.02
CA MET A 209 0.77 1.17 2.77
C MET A 209 1.50 -0.02 2.15
N CYS A 210 2.23 0.21 1.10
CA CYS A 210 3.13 -0.79 0.54
C CYS A 210 4.44 -0.14 0.10
N THR A 211 5.45 -0.99 -0.01
CA THR A 211 6.72 -0.61 -0.60
C THR A 211 6.86 -1.31 -1.94
N ILE A 212 7.07 -0.55 -3.00
CA ILE A 212 7.22 -1.05 -4.37
C ILE A 212 8.42 -0.37 -5.02
N GLY A 213 9.09 -1.07 -5.91
CA GLY A 213 10.25 -0.54 -6.62
C GLY A 213 10.41 -1.10 -8.03
N ALA A 214 10.85 -0.26 -8.94
CA ALA A 214 11.38 -0.71 -10.22
C ALA A 214 12.81 -1.25 -9.99
N ASN A 215 13.10 -2.42 -10.51
CA ASN A 215 14.42 -3.03 -10.38
C ASN A 215 15.32 -2.72 -11.59
N ASP A 216 14.71 -2.46 -12.72
CA ASP A 216 15.38 -2.20 -14.00
C ASP A 216 14.87 -0.90 -14.62
N ASP A 217 15.63 -0.29 -15.55
CA ASP A 217 15.26 0.99 -16.17
C ASP A 217 14.02 0.89 -17.06
N ASP A 218 13.76 -0.27 -17.60
CA ASP A 218 12.62 -0.61 -18.44
C ASP A 218 11.45 -1.25 -17.66
N SER A 219 11.47 -1.21 -16.33
CA SER A 219 10.32 -1.62 -15.51
C SER A 219 9.11 -0.72 -15.76
N PRO A 220 7.87 -1.24 -15.64
CA PRO A 220 6.68 -0.39 -15.68
C PRO A 220 6.77 0.76 -14.66
N LYS A 221 6.65 2.00 -15.13
CA LYS A 221 6.93 3.21 -14.34
C LYS A 221 5.68 3.83 -13.74
N TYR A 222 4.57 3.80 -14.46
CA TYR A 222 3.34 4.46 -14.03
C TYR A 222 2.31 3.46 -13.55
N TRP A 223 1.75 3.74 -12.38
CA TRP A 223 0.80 2.91 -11.68
C TRP A 223 -0.36 3.73 -11.14
N ILE A 224 -1.50 3.08 -10.89
CA ILE A 224 -2.65 3.68 -10.23
C ILE A 224 -3.09 2.81 -9.06
N PHE A 225 -3.41 3.46 -7.94
CA PHE A 225 -4.02 2.81 -6.78
C PHE A 225 -5.53 2.90 -6.88
N GLU A 226 -6.20 1.77 -6.70
CA GLU A 226 -7.66 1.68 -6.72
C GLU A 226 -8.15 0.76 -5.60
N TYR A 227 -9.29 1.09 -5.01
CA TYR A 227 -9.99 0.23 -4.07
C TYR A 227 -11.37 -0.17 -4.61
N TRP A 228 -11.86 -1.33 -4.22
CA TRP A 228 -13.16 -1.85 -4.61
C TRP A 228 -14.21 -1.44 -3.58
N ASP A 229 -15.29 -0.76 -3.99
CA ASP A 229 -16.35 -0.28 -3.09
C ASP A 229 -17.55 -1.23 -2.96
N GLY A 230 -17.49 -2.37 -3.63
CA GLY A 230 -18.59 -3.34 -3.74
C GLY A 230 -19.19 -3.40 -5.14
N ASP A 231 -19.07 -2.34 -5.93
CA ASP A 231 -19.64 -2.22 -7.27
C ASP A 231 -18.56 -1.93 -8.34
N ARG A 232 -17.61 -1.05 -8.03
CA ARG A 232 -16.58 -0.60 -8.96
C ARG A 232 -15.24 -0.33 -8.30
N TRP A 233 -14.22 -0.24 -9.12
CA TRP A 233 -12.90 0.21 -8.73
C TRP A 233 -12.86 1.75 -8.70
N ASN A 234 -12.46 2.30 -7.58
CA ASN A 234 -12.33 3.74 -7.35
C ASN A 234 -10.86 4.11 -7.21
N ALA A 235 -10.40 5.02 -8.05
CA ALA A 235 -9.06 5.56 -7.96
C ALA A 235 -8.97 6.63 -6.85
N ILE A 236 -7.85 6.63 -6.12
CA ILE A 236 -7.53 7.67 -5.14
C ILE A 236 -6.55 8.64 -5.78
N GLU A 237 -6.78 9.92 -5.60
CA GLU A 237 -5.86 10.97 -6.04
C GLU A 237 -4.50 10.77 -5.39
N SER A 238 -3.44 10.77 -6.21
CA SER A 238 -2.08 10.54 -5.73
C SER A 238 -1.38 11.86 -5.45
N ASP A 239 -0.84 12.03 -4.23
CA ASP A 239 0.07 13.13 -3.89
C ASP A 239 1.46 12.96 -4.53
N LEU A 240 1.74 11.78 -5.07
CA LEU A 240 2.94 11.51 -5.84
C LEU A 240 2.80 12.17 -7.21
N ARG A 241 3.25 13.41 -7.32
CA ARG A 241 3.27 14.11 -8.62
C ARG A 241 4.00 13.27 -9.65
N VAL A 242 3.33 13.07 -10.75
CA VAL A 242 3.84 12.30 -11.87
C VAL A 242 4.39 13.31 -12.88
N ALA A 243 5.40 12.89 -13.64
CA ALA A 243 5.90 13.67 -14.74
C ALA A 243 4.76 14.00 -15.73
N GLU A 244 4.88 15.12 -16.46
CA GLU A 244 3.85 15.64 -17.36
C GLU A 244 3.42 14.64 -18.45
N ASP A 245 4.25 13.63 -18.72
CA ASP A 245 4.01 12.55 -19.68
C ASP A 245 3.20 11.36 -19.13
N SER A 246 2.73 11.43 -17.89
CA SER A 246 1.93 10.36 -17.31
C SER A 246 0.54 10.24 -17.97
N PRO A 247 0.06 9.02 -18.21
CA PRO A 247 -1.25 8.79 -18.82
C PRO A 247 -2.43 9.27 -17.95
N ASN A 248 -2.23 9.47 -16.66
CA ASN A 248 -3.25 10.00 -15.75
C ASN A 248 -2.58 10.75 -14.58
N THR A 249 -2.33 12.04 -14.78
CA THR A 249 -1.55 12.88 -13.84
C THR A 249 -2.18 13.06 -12.47
N LYS A 250 -3.51 12.90 -12.35
CA LYS A 250 -4.23 13.12 -11.10
C LYS A 250 -4.16 11.92 -10.15
N TYR A 251 -4.26 10.72 -10.69
CA TYR A 251 -4.40 9.48 -9.93
C TYR A 251 -3.20 8.55 -10.02
N SER A 252 -2.32 8.75 -11.00
CA SER A 252 -1.17 7.89 -11.19
C SER A 252 0.02 8.27 -10.31
N PHE A 253 0.85 7.30 -9.99
CA PHE A 253 2.11 7.49 -9.30
C PHE A 253 3.26 6.84 -10.05
N TYR A 254 4.45 7.35 -9.81
CA TYR A 254 5.66 6.94 -10.51
C TYR A 254 6.53 6.03 -9.65
N VAL A 255 6.85 4.86 -10.19
CA VAL A 255 7.77 3.91 -9.56
C VAL A 255 9.11 3.99 -10.26
N LYS A 256 10.07 4.69 -9.66
CA LYS A 256 11.43 4.84 -10.20
C LYS A 256 12.28 3.59 -10.04
N ARG A 257 13.27 3.46 -10.91
CA ARG A 257 14.38 2.52 -10.71
C ARG A 257 15.05 2.82 -9.39
N LEU A 258 15.27 1.76 -8.66
CA LEU A 258 15.89 1.81 -7.36
C LEU A 258 17.30 1.23 -7.48
N ALA A 259 18.31 2.05 -7.27
CA ALA A 259 19.63 1.52 -6.96
C ALA A 259 19.49 0.55 -5.77
N SER A 260 20.21 -0.54 -5.77
CA SER A 260 20.09 -1.82 -5.03
C SER A 260 19.49 -1.88 -3.61
N SER A 261 19.05 -0.81 -3.02
CA SER A 261 18.48 -0.77 -1.66
C SER A 261 17.37 0.26 -1.46
N HIS A 262 16.72 0.75 -2.53
CA HIS A 262 15.78 1.86 -2.45
C HIS A 262 14.39 1.43 -2.82
N HIS A 263 13.42 1.80 -2.01
CA HIS A 263 12.02 1.44 -2.18
C HIS A 263 11.16 2.68 -2.14
N THR A 264 10.14 2.73 -2.98
CA THR A 264 9.09 3.74 -2.86
C THR A 264 8.04 3.19 -1.93
N THR A 265 7.84 3.86 -0.82
CA THR A 265 6.69 3.60 0.03
C THR A 265 5.51 4.39 -0.51
N TYR A 266 4.41 3.71 -0.66
CA TYR A 266 3.15 4.22 -1.10
C TYR A 266 2.12 4.07 0.01
N ALA A 267 1.49 5.15 0.42
CA ALA A 267 0.50 5.16 1.49
C ALA A 267 -0.76 5.88 1.02
N GLN A 268 -1.92 5.28 1.23
CA GLN A 268 -3.22 5.84 0.90
C GLN A 268 -4.24 5.49 1.98
N SER A 269 -5.19 6.39 2.18
CA SER A 269 -6.32 6.18 3.07
C SER A 269 -7.61 6.25 2.27
N PHE A 270 -8.55 5.36 2.57
CA PHE A 270 -9.87 5.33 1.94
C PHE A 270 -10.93 4.84 2.92
N THR A 271 -12.20 5.07 2.59
CA THR A 271 -13.35 4.58 3.34
C THR A 271 -14.25 3.77 2.42
N LEU A 272 -14.85 2.71 2.95
CA LEU A 272 -15.87 1.95 2.25
C LEU A 272 -17.24 2.41 2.74
N ASN A 273 -18.09 2.88 1.82
CA ASN A 273 -19.46 3.31 2.14
C ASN A 273 -20.43 2.13 2.26
N THR A 274 -20.03 0.95 1.80
CA THR A 274 -20.82 -0.27 1.89
C THR A 274 -20.24 -1.15 2.99
N PRO A 275 -21.05 -1.59 3.99
CA PRO A 275 -20.58 -2.46 5.03
C PRO A 275 -20.28 -3.86 4.50
N ILE A 276 -19.32 -4.55 5.10
CA ILE A 276 -18.98 -5.93 4.80
C ILE A 276 -19.17 -6.78 6.05
N ALA A 277 -20.26 -7.54 6.12
CA ALA A 277 -20.52 -8.44 7.23
C ALA A 277 -19.48 -9.57 7.29
N GLU A 278 -19.21 -10.20 6.15
CA GLU A 278 -18.19 -11.22 5.94
C GLU A 278 -17.74 -11.18 4.47
N GLY A 279 -16.43 -11.02 4.22
CA GLY A 279 -15.92 -10.89 2.87
C GLY A 279 -14.46 -10.46 2.82
N VAL A 280 -14.11 -9.67 1.82
CA VAL A 280 -12.75 -9.15 1.62
C VAL A 280 -12.76 -7.66 1.28
N VAL A 281 -11.82 -6.93 1.86
CA VAL A 281 -11.42 -5.61 1.38
C VAL A 281 -10.41 -5.81 0.27
N LYS A 282 -10.64 -5.20 -0.90
CA LYS A 282 -9.77 -5.30 -2.06
C LYS A 282 -9.17 -3.94 -2.41
N VAL A 283 -7.86 -3.92 -2.60
CA VAL A 283 -7.14 -2.80 -3.22
C VAL A 283 -6.23 -3.34 -4.31
N ARG A 284 -5.97 -2.53 -5.34
CA ARG A 284 -5.05 -2.92 -6.41
C ARG A 284 -4.11 -1.79 -6.80
N LEU A 285 -2.91 -2.18 -7.22
CA LEU A 285 -1.97 -1.33 -7.93
C LEU A 285 -1.94 -1.79 -9.38
N ARG A 286 -2.50 -0.99 -10.29
CA ARG A 286 -2.64 -1.34 -11.71
C ARG A 286 -1.60 -0.62 -12.56
N VAL A 287 -0.99 -1.35 -13.47
CA VAL A 287 0.04 -0.87 -14.40
C VAL A 287 -0.60 0.02 -15.47
N LEU A 288 -0.06 1.22 -15.66
CA LEU A 288 -0.49 2.18 -16.67
C LEU A 288 0.51 2.36 -17.82
N SER A 289 1.76 1.92 -17.66
CA SER A 289 2.79 2.08 -18.68
C SER A 289 3.41 0.75 -19.08
N GLN A 290 3.76 0.62 -20.34
CA GLN A 290 4.51 -0.53 -20.84
C GLN A 290 5.89 -0.59 -20.18
N GLY A 291 6.38 -1.81 -19.93
CA GLY A 291 7.73 -2.07 -19.45
C GLY A 291 8.00 -3.57 -19.38
N SER A 292 9.21 -3.98 -19.72
CA SER A 292 9.65 -5.38 -19.72
C SER A 292 10.47 -5.75 -18.46
N GLY A 293 10.95 -4.74 -17.76
CA GLY A 293 11.78 -4.91 -16.58
C GLY A 293 11.02 -5.36 -15.33
N ARG A 294 11.79 -5.68 -14.29
CA ARG A 294 11.28 -6.27 -13.06
C ARG A 294 10.79 -5.22 -12.07
N VAL A 295 9.68 -5.52 -11.43
CA VAL A 295 9.13 -4.77 -10.31
C VAL A 295 9.32 -5.59 -9.04
N ARG A 296 9.64 -4.94 -7.94
CA ARG A 296 9.91 -5.58 -6.67
C ARG A 296 9.05 -5.02 -5.56
N ILE A 297 8.43 -5.92 -4.79
CA ILE A 297 7.91 -5.62 -3.46
C ILE A 297 8.99 -6.10 -2.49
N PRO A 298 9.81 -5.19 -1.96
CA PRO A 298 11.02 -5.58 -1.27
C PRO A 298 10.74 -6.20 0.07
N ASP A 299 11.60 -7.14 0.42
CA ASP A 299 11.79 -7.66 1.75
C ASP A 299 13.16 -7.18 2.25
N SER A 300 13.20 -6.09 2.97
CA SER A 300 14.40 -5.70 3.70
C SER A 300 14.27 -6.07 5.16
N ARG A 301 15.39 -6.37 5.80
CA ARG A 301 15.44 -6.67 7.23
C ARG A 301 14.74 -5.56 8.02
N GLY A 302 13.63 -5.90 8.67
CA GLY A 302 12.83 -4.95 9.43
C GLY A 302 11.84 -4.08 8.64
N TYR A 303 11.72 -4.22 7.31
CA TYR A 303 10.59 -3.69 6.55
C TYR A 303 9.41 -4.65 6.62
N GLU A 304 8.26 -4.09 6.87
CA GLU A 304 7.00 -4.75 6.57
C GLU A 304 6.58 -4.26 5.18
N GLY A 305 6.59 -5.16 4.18
CA GLY A 305 6.37 -4.78 2.78
C GLY A 305 4.96 -4.26 2.52
N ILE A 306 3.99 -4.70 3.35
CA ILE A 306 2.58 -4.34 3.23
C ILE A 306 2.00 -4.10 4.61
N TRP A 307 1.25 -3.01 4.70
CA TRP A 307 0.55 -2.60 5.91
C TRP A 307 -0.87 -2.20 5.55
N MET A 308 -1.86 -2.79 6.22
CA MET A 308 -3.25 -2.42 6.04
C MET A 308 -3.96 -2.43 7.39
N ILE A 309 -4.42 -1.27 7.81
CA ILE A 309 -5.01 -1.03 9.12
C ILE A 309 -6.43 -0.54 8.95
N ARG A 310 -7.32 -1.10 9.75
CA ARG A 310 -8.71 -0.72 9.88
C ARG A 310 -8.88 0.06 11.17
N TYR A 311 -9.58 1.19 11.12
CA TYR A 311 -9.81 2.04 12.29
C TYR A 311 -11.30 2.04 12.66
N LYS A 312 -11.72 0.98 13.33
CA LYS A 312 -13.13 0.79 13.72
C LYS A 312 -13.60 1.83 14.73
N ASP A 313 -12.82 2.03 15.78
CA ASP A 313 -13.20 2.87 16.93
C ASP A 313 -12.31 4.13 17.04
N ALA A 314 -11.63 4.50 15.96
CA ALA A 314 -10.76 5.68 15.98
C ALA A 314 -11.60 6.97 16.05
N PRO A 315 -11.11 7.97 16.80
CA PRO A 315 -11.75 9.29 16.86
C PRO A 315 -11.95 9.92 15.48
N ALA A 316 -12.90 10.85 15.38
CA ALA A 316 -13.01 11.69 14.21
C ALA A 316 -11.68 12.41 13.96
N VAL A 317 -11.33 12.62 12.67
CA VAL A 317 -10.10 13.32 12.32
C VAL A 317 -10.20 14.78 12.72
N ALA A 318 -9.32 15.19 13.64
CA ALA A 318 -9.26 16.58 14.14
C ALA A 318 -8.41 17.46 13.22
N ASP A 319 -7.33 16.92 12.67
CA ASP A 319 -6.43 17.61 11.76
C ASP A 319 -5.78 16.66 10.75
N ARG A 320 -5.14 17.23 9.73
CA ARG A 320 -4.39 16.50 8.72
C ARG A 320 -3.03 17.18 8.54
N ASN A 321 -1.97 16.42 8.79
CA ASN A 321 -0.61 16.90 8.64
C ASN A 321 0.15 16.18 7.54
N LYS A 322 0.94 16.92 6.78
CA LYS A 322 1.86 16.37 5.80
C LYS A 322 3.27 16.33 6.40
N ILE A 323 3.83 15.14 6.55
CA ILE A 323 5.08 14.92 7.26
C ILE A 323 6.11 14.24 6.36
N LEU A 324 7.30 14.87 6.26
CA LEU A 324 8.46 14.33 5.58
C LEU A 324 9.33 13.54 6.56
N PHE A 325 9.72 12.32 6.17
CA PHE A 325 10.72 11.51 6.87
C PHE A 325 11.95 11.36 5.98
N VAL A 326 13.12 11.79 6.43
CA VAL A 326 14.40 11.55 5.77
C VAL A 326 15.34 10.87 6.75
N GLY A 327 15.96 9.76 6.34
CA GLY A 327 16.88 9.05 7.19
C GLY A 327 17.35 7.71 6.63
N ASN A 328 17.86 6.87 7.49
CA ASN A 328 18.42 5.58 7.13
C ASN A 328 17.70 4.39 7.82
N SER A 329 18.41 3.29 8.08
CA SER A 329 17.82 2.11 8.73
C SER A 329 17.20 2.40 10.10
N PHE A 330 17.67 3.40 10.80
CA PHE A 330 17.08 3.84 12.08
C PHE A 330 15.71 4.51 11.91
N THR A 331 15.38 4.93 10.69
CA THR A 331 14.06 5.49 10.37
C THR A 331 13.11 4.43 9.79
N TYR A 332 13.60 3.41 9.08
CA TYR A 332 12.69 2.49 8.41
C TYR A 332 12.53 1.12 9.07
N PHE A 333 13.46 0.65 9.90
CA PHE A 333 13.32 -0.67 10.52
C PHE A 333 12.01 -0.78 11.28
N TYR A 334 11.30 -1.90 11.04
CA TYR A 334 9.98 -2.21 11.61
C TYR A 334 8.89 -1.17 11.29
N GLY A 335 9.06 -0.38 10.22
CA GLY A 335 8.02 0.54 9.75
C GLY A 335 7.76 1.70 10.71
N THR A 336 8.77 2.31 11.30
CA THR A 336 8.61 3.38 12.31
C THR A 336 7.67 4.51 11.85
N ALA A 337 7.81 4.99 10.60
CA ALA A 337 6.93 6.03 10.06
C ALA A 337 5.46 5.55 9.93
N PHE A 338 5.25 4.25 9.72
CA PHE A 338 3.91 3.67 9.64
C PHE A 338 3.30 3.51 11.04
N MET A 339 4.11 3.08 12.03
CA MET A 339 3.68 3.06 13.42
C MET A 339 3.28 4.46 13.88
N PHE A 340 4.07 5.48 13.52
CA PHE A 340 3.74 6.86 13.81
C PHE A 340 2.38 7.26 13.20
N LYS A 341 2.16 6.94 11.93
CA LYS A 341 0.89 7.21 11.25
C LYS A 341 -0.28 6.47 11.92
N GLU A 342 -0.07 5.21 12.31
CA GLU A 342 -1.08 4.40 12.98
C GLU A 342 -1.43 4.96 14.37
N ILE A 343 -0.43 5.31 15.17
CA ILE A 343 -0.61 5.98 16.47
C ILE A 343 -1.38 7.29 16.26
N ALA A 344 -0.92 8.16 15.38
CA ALA A 344 -1.57 9.44 15.11
C ALA A 344 -3.05 9.24 14.72
N ARG A 345 -3.35 8.27 13.85
CA ARG A 345 -4.73 8.03 13.43
C ARG A 345 -5.61 7.49 14.58
N SER A 346 -5.08 6.61 15.43
CA SER A 346 -5.81 6.13 16.61
C SER A 346 -6.11 7.24 17.64
N GLU A 347 -5.35 8.32 17.58
CA GLU A 347 -5.50 9.52 18.43
C GLU A 347 -6.26 10.67 17.72
N GLY A 348 -6.83 10.42 16.55
CA GLY A 348 -7.66 11.40 15.82
C GLY A 348 -6.90 12.31 14.84
N HIS A 349 -5.64 12.03 14.53
CA HIS A 349 -4.83 12.82 13.60
C HIS A 349 -4.60 12.07 12.28
N GLN A 350 -4.82 12.71 11.15
CA GLN A 350 -4.53 12.16 9.83
C GLN A 350 -3.12 12.59 9.40
N VAL A 351 -2.29 11.61 8.97
CA VAL A 351 -0.92 11.88 8.53
C VAL A 351 -0.70 11.43 7.09
N ASP A 352 -0.29 12.36 6.25
CA ASP A 352 0.24 12.11 4.91
C ASP A 352 1.77 12.02 4.99
N ALA A 353 2.29 10.80 5.07
CA ALA A 353 3.72 10.55 5.25
C ALA A 353 4.44 10.44 3.91
N ILE A 354 5.44 11.30 3.69
CA ILE A 354 6.40 11.17 2.60
C ILE A 354 7.72 10.66 3.17
N ILE A 355 8.22 9.54 2.63
CA ILE A 355 9.34 8.82 3.23
C ILE A 355 10.48 8.69 2.23
N SER A 356 11.65 9.26 2.55
CA SER A 356 12.89 9.10 1.79
C SER A 356 13.98 8.52 2.68
N VAL A 357 14.18 7.21 2.59
CA VAL A 357 15.11 6.48 3.44
C VAL A 357 16.04 5.58 2.63
N LYS A 358 17.25 5.37 3.14
CA LYS A 358 18.22 4.39 2.60
C LYS A 358 19.16 3.91 3.69
N GLY A 359 19.42 2.59 3.71
CA GLY A 359 20.31 1.99 4.70
C GLY A 359 21.71 2.63 4.70
N GLY A 360 22.19 3.03 5.88
CA GLY A 360 23.52 3.58 6.10
C GLY A 360 23.75 5.00 5.59
N GLN A 361 22.79 5.64 4.94
CA GLN A 361 22.99 6.99 4.40
C GLN A 361 23.07 8.07 5.47
N GLU A 362 23.94 9.03 5.21
CA GLU A 362 24.06 10.29 5.90
C GLU A 362 23.47 11.46 5.08
N PHE A 363 23.36 12.65 5.67
CA PHE A 363 22.77 13.80 4.96
C PHE A 363 23.53 14.22 3.71
N THR A 364 24.86 14.10 3.69
CA THR A 364 25.68 14.37 2.50
C THR A 364 25.29 13.52 1.29
N GLU A 365 24.97 12.26 1.52
CA GLU A 365 24.52 11.33 0.47
C GLU A 365 23.05 11.58 0.12
N HIS A 366 22.20 11.94 1.09
CA HIS A 366 20.80 12.33 0.83
C HIS A 366 20.71 13.57 -0.06
N LEU A 367 21.61 14.54 0.11
CA LEU A 367 21.69 15.75 -0.72
C LEU A 367 22.12 15.51 -2.17
N GLN A 368 22.68 14.35 -2.46
CA GLN A 368 23.06 13.92 -3.82
C GLN A 368 22.03 12.94 -4.42
N ARG A 369 21.04 12.56 -3.65
CA ARG A 369 20.09 11.53 -4.02
C ARG A 369 18.82 12.15 -4.61
N GLU A 370 18.60 11.94 -5.91
CA GLU A 370 17.46 12.44 -6.67
C GLU A 370 16.13 12.22 -5.92
N ARG A 371 15.89 11.03 -5.41
CA ARG A 371 14.67 10.69 -4.66
C ARG A 371 14.48 11.53 -3.39
N THR A 372 15.56 11.83 -2.65
CA THR A 372 15.46 12.69 -1.47
C THR A 372 15.13 14.12 -1.89
N LEU A 373 15.80 14.60 -2.95
CA LEU A 373 15.55 15.92 -3.51
C LEU A 373 14.11 16.07 -4.01
N GLU A 374 13.58 15.04 -4.68
CA GLU A 374 12.19 15.00 -5.11
C GLU A 374 11.21 14.95 -3.93
N ALA A 375 11.49 14.13 -2.92
CA ALA A 375 10.64 14.05 -1.72
C ALA A 375 10.55 15.41 -1.03
N ILE A 376 11.70 16.09 -0.82
CA ILE A 376 11.75 17.45 -0.24
C ILE A 376 11.06 18.45 -1.19
N GLY A 377 11.33 18.36 -2.50
CA GLY A 377 10.79 19.25 -3.54
C GLY A 377 9.26 19.23 -3.67
N ARG A 378 8.58 18.23 -3.13
CA ARG A 378 7.10 18.20 -3.07
C ARG A 378 6.54 19.33 -2.22
N GLY A 379 7.28 19.76 -1.22
CA GLY A 379 6.95 20.90 -0.40
C GLY A 379 5.63 20.79 0.38
N GLY A 380 5.29 21.88 1.07
CA GLY A 380 4.05 22.01 1.84
C GLY A 380 3.97 21.06 3.04
N PHE A 381 5.11 20.73 3.65
CA PHE A 381 5.16 19.93 4.86
C PHE A 381 4.88 20.80 6.09
N ASP A 382 4.10 20.24 7.03
CA ASP A 382 3.92 20.80 8.36
C ASP A 382 5.11 20.46 9.26
N TYR A 383 5.64 19.23 9.09
CA TYR A 383 6.81 18.75 9.82
C TYR A 383 7.77 18.01 8.89
N ALA A 384 9.06 18.10 9.21
CA ALA A 384 10.11 17.26 8.63
C ALA A 384 10.90 16.59 9.74
N ILE A 385 10.88 15.27 9.76
CA ILE A 385 11.64 14.43 10.70
C ILE A 385 12.91 14.00 9.99
N LEU A 386 14.04 14.57 10.40
CA LEU A 386 15.34 14.39 9.76
C LEU A 386 16.27 13.59 10.67
N GLN A 387 16.80 12.46 10.18
CA GLN A 387 17.72 11.59 10.90
C GLN A 387 18.99 11.37 10.09
N ASP A 388 20.10 11.86 10.62
CA ASP A 388 21.43 11.63 10.05
C ASP A 388 22.00 10.25 10.48
N THR A 389 23.13 9.86 9.94
CA THR A 389 23.79 8.63 10.42
C THR A 389 24.13 8.74 11.90
N SER A 390 23.93 7.63 12.62
CA SER A 390 23.99 7.58 14.09
C SER A 390 25.25 8.20 14.70
N PRO A 391 26.48 8.00 14.17
CA PRO A 391 27.68 8.56 14.78
C PRO A 391 27.90 10.06 14.51
N ASN A 392 27.24 10.65 13.51
CA ASN A 392 27.56 12.03 13.10
C ASN A 392 27.37 13.07 14.21
N PRO A 393 26.29 13.07 15.01
CA PRO A 393 26.21 13.99 16.15
C PRO A 393 27.33 13.80 17.16
N ALA A 394 27.70 12.55 17.46
CA ALA A 394 28.80 12.29 18.38
C ALA A 394 30.16 12.76 17.82
N ILE A 395 30.41 12.54 16.53
CA ILE A 395 31.61 13.03 15.82
C ILE A 395 31.67 14.55 15.87
N TYR A 396 30.53 15.21 15.65
CA TYR A 396 30.45 16.67 15.72
C TYR A 396 30.77 17.20 17.13
N ALA A 397 30.20 16.60 18.17
CA ALA A 397 30.46 16.97 19.56
C ALA A 397 31.91 16.72 19.99
N ASP A 398 32.55 15.67 19.48
CA ASP A 398 33.92 15.27 19.86
C ASP A 398 35.00 15.99 19.05
N LYS A 399 34.76 16.28 17.77
CA LYS A 399 35.78 16.75 16.81
C LYS A 399 35.42 18.07 16.11
N GLY A 400 34.22 18.60 16.26
CA GLY A 400 33.80 19.84 15.62
C GLY A 400 33.76 19.75 14.09
N SER A 401 33.25 18.67 13.53
CA SER A 401 33.26 18.44 12.08
C SER A 401 32.34 19.40 11.34
N GLU A 402 32.91 20.43 10.73
CA GLU A 402 32.20 21.44 9.91
C GLU A 402 31.43 20.79 8.76
N PHE A 403 31.94 19.70 8.20
CA PHE A 403 31.30 18.95 7.12
C PHE A 403 29.92 18.39 7.52
N ILE A 404 29.77 17.88 8.76
CA ILE A 404 28.49 17.39 9.29
C ILE A 404 27.51 18.54 9.47
N LEU A 405 27.97 19.66 10.03
CA LEU A 405 27.14 20.83 10.22
C LEU A 405 26.65 21.43 8.89
N GLN A 406 27.53 21.52 7.89
CA GLN A 406 27.17 22.01 6.57
C GLN A 406 26.16 21.10 5.85
N ALA A 407 26.28 19.78 5.99
CA ALA A 407 25.30 18.86 5.43
C ALA A 407 23.92 19.03 6.10
N SER A 408 23.90 19.12 7.43
CA SER A 408 22.68 19.39 8.21
C SER A 408 22.04 20.71 7.82
N ARG A 409 22.84 21.78 7.62
CA ARG A 409 22.36 23.08 7.16
C ARG A 409 21.74 23.01 5.77
N LYS A 410 22.44 22.39 4.82
CA LYS A 410 21.94 22.28 3.43
C LYS A 410 20.62 21.53 3.32
N ILE A 411 20.43 20.42 4.05
CA ILE A 411 19.17 19.68 4.01
C ILE A 411 18.04 20.47 4.68
N ASN A 412 18.36 21.23 5.71
CA ASN A 412 17.46 22.13 6.41
C ASN A 412 16.99 23.25 5.49
N ASP A 413 17.94 23.99 4.87
CA ASP A 413 17.68 25.09 3.94
C ASP A 413 16.84 24.61 2.74
N LEU A 414 17.14 23.43 2.22
CA LEU A 414 16.38 22.82 1.13
C LEU A 414 14.94 22.48 1.56
N THR A 415 14.76 22.01 2.79
CA THR A 415 13.43 21.74 3.35
C THR A 415 12.62 23.04 3.49
N TYR A 416 13.19 24.08 4.04
CA TYR A 416 12.52 25.40 4.17
C TYR A 416 12.26 26.06 2.81
N LYS A 417 13.14 25.87 1.83
CA LYS A 417 12.92 26.39 0.47
C LYS A 417 11.59 25.92 -0.12
N TYR A 418 11.21 24.66 0.11
CA TYR A 418 9.97 24.07 -0.43
C TYR A 418 8.83 24.01 0.59
N SER A 419 9.13 24.22 1.87
CA SER A 419 8.16 24.19 2.97
C SER A 419 8.52 25.28 4.01
N PRO A 420 8.28 26.56 3.70
CA PRO A 420 8.77 27.69 4.54
C PRO A 420 8.23 27.69 5.98
N ASN A 421 7.06 27.10 6.20
CA ASN A 421 6.41 27.04 7.52
C ASN A 421 6.63 25.68 8.22
N CYS A 422 7.47 24.81 7.66
CA CYS A 422 7.74 23.49 8.19
C CYS A 422 8.44 23.57 9.55
N LYS A 423 8.03 22.75 10.49
CA LYS A 423 8.78 22.54 11.75
C LYS A 423 9.72 21.36 11.56
N ILE A 424 11.03 21.62 11.66
CA ILE A 424 12.04 20.59 11.50
C ILE A 424 12.35 19.95 12.85
N VAL A 425 12.22 18.61 12.89
CA VAL A 425 12.57 17.77 14.02
C VAL A 425 13.82 16.96 13.66
N TYR A 426 14.90 17.24 14.35
CA TYR A 426 16.14 16.48 14.24
C TYR A 426 16.09 15.30 15.21
N GLU A 427 16.17 14.07 14.69
CA GLU A 427 16.10 12.89 15.54
C GLU A 427 17.46 12.61 16.21
N ARG A 428 17.53 12.77 17.52
CA ARG A 428 18.64 12.23 18.31
C ARG A 428 18.55 10.71 18.33
N THR A 429 19.55 10.05 17.78
CA THR A 429 19.67 8.61 17.82
C THR A 429 20.12 8.11 19.21
N TRP A 430 20.16 6.82 19.40
CA TRP A 430 20.53 6.18 20.67
C TRP A 430 21.97 5.63 20.62
N ALA A 431 22.59 5.52 21.77
CA ALA A 431 23.85 4.81 21.90
C ALA A 431 23.63 3.29 21.70
N CYS A 432 24.42 2.68 20.82
CA CYS A 432 24.37 1.26 20.53
C CYS A 432 25.74 0.61 20.78
N THR A 433 25.73 -0.70 21.07
CA THR A 433 26.96 -1.42 21.49
C THR A 433 27.86 -1.77 20.33
N HIS A 434 27.30 -1.99 19.14
CA HIS A 434 28.06 -2.48 18.01
C HIS A 434 29.21 -1.53 17.59
N ASN A 435 30.44 -1.93 17.84
CA ASN A 435 31.69 -1.24 17.53
C ASN A 435 31.85 0.20 18.08
N ASN A 436 30.76 0.88 18.43
CA ASN A 436 30.80 2.30 18.82
C ASN A 436 31.40 2.50 20.19
N TYR A 437 31.22 1.57 21.15
CA TYR A 437 31.85 1.68 22.45
C TYR A 437 33.37 1.62 22.36
N ARG A 438 33.91 0.83 21.43
CA ARG A 438 35.37 0.78 21.21
C ARG A 438 35.91 2.14 20.76
N THR A 439 35.11 2.90 19.99
CA THR A 439 35.53 4.22 19.50
C THR A 439 35.38 5.28 20.57
N TYR A 440 34.35 5.21 21.41
CA TYR A 440 34.02 6.27 22.39
C TYR A 440 34.26 5.85 23.83
N GLY A 441 34.68 4.62 24.09
CA GLY A 441 35.11 4.11 25.39
C GLY A 441 33.98 3.52 26.24
N SER A 442 32.81 4.13 26.32
CA SER A 442 31.66 3.59 27.07
C SER A 442 30.31 3.98 26.44
N TYR A 443 29.24 3.33 26.90
CA TYR A 443 27.85 3.68 26.54
C TYR A 443 27.55 5.11 26.95
N GLU A 444 27.86 5.46 28.18
CA GLU A 444 27.53 6.75 28.81
C GLU A 444 28.21 7.90 28.05
N ARG A 445 29.47 7.69 27.67
CA ARG A 445 30.19 8.70 26.85
C ARG A 445 29.57 8.85 25.46
N LEU A 446 29.22 7.76 24.81
CA LEU A 446 28.58 7.82 23.49
C LEU A 446 27.22 8.51 23.60
N GLU A 447 26.42 8.15 24.59
CA GLU A 447 25.11 8.75 24.86
C GLU A 447 25.24 10.28 25.09
N TYR A 448 26.18 10.69 25.93
CA TYR A 448 26.50 12.09 26.17
C TYR A 448 26.89 12.82 24.88
N LEU A 449 27.76 12.22 24.06
CA LEU A 449 28.21 12.87 22.81
C LEU A 449 27.08 12.96 21.78
N LEU A 450 26.21 11.97 21.68
CA LEU A 450 25.03 12.01 20.80
C LEU A 450 24.07 13.11 21.23
N GLU A 451 23.81 13.25 22.52
CA GLU A 451 22.98 14.33 23.05
C GLU A 451 23.59 15.70 22.78
N LYS A 452 24.81 15.90 23.25
CA LYS A 452 25.52 17.17 23.07
C LYS A 452 25.64 17.57 21.61
N GLY A 453 26.00 16.61 20.73
CA GLY A 453 26.17 16.92 19.31
C GLY A 453 24.86 17.25 18.60
N SER A 454 23.78 16.55 18.95
CA SER A 454 22.46 16.88 18.40
C SER A 454 22.00 18.27 18.83
N GLN A 455 22.21 18.66 20.10
CA GLN A 455 21.89 19.99 20.60
C GLN A 455 22.74 21.07 19.93
N LEU A 456 24.06 20.88 19.85
CA LEU A 456 24.96 21.83 19.20
C LEU A 456 24.61 22.04 17.71
N ILE A 457 24.27 20.96 16.98
CA ILE A 457 23.82 21.07 15.59
C ILE A 457 22.52 21.88 15.52
N ALA A 458 21.54 21.57 16.36
CA ALA A 458 20.25 22.29 16.38
C ALA A 458 20.42 23.77 16.71
N GLU A 459 21.24 24.11 17.70
CA GLU A 459 21.59 25.50 18.05
C GLU A 459 22.20 26.28 16.86
N GLN A 460 23.06 25.62 16.08
CA GLN A 460 23.69 26.23 14.90
C GLN A 460 22.74 26.37 13.71
N LEU A 461 21.67 25.55 13.67
CA LEU A 461 20.65 25.62 12.64
C LEU A 461 19.51 26.60 12.96
N GLY A 462 19.32 26.96 14.24
CA GLY A 462 18.30 27.90 14.71
C GLY A 462 16.93 27.25 14.93
N ASP A 463 16.06 27.23 13.94
CA ASP A 463 14.66 26.82 14.09
C ASP A 463 14.45 25.27 14.05
N VAL A 464 15.38 24.52 14.60
CA VAL A 464 15.33 23.05 14.64
C VAL A 464 15.18 22.58 16.08
N VAL A 465 14.31 21.60 16.30
CA VAL A 465 14.12 21.00 17.61
C VAL A 465 14.64 19.56 17.62
N VAL A 466 15.21 19.12 18.74
CA VAL A 466 15.78 17.77 18.88
C VAL A 466 14.77 16.85 19.57
N SER A 467 14.40 15.75 18.88
CA SER A 467 13.53 14.73 19.45
C SER A 467 14.29 13.88 20.48
N PRO A 468 13.74 13.62 21.69
CA PRO A 468 14.44 12.94 22.79
C PRO A 468 14.47 11.40 22.67
N ILE A 469 14.55 10.86 21.43
CA ILE A 469 14.49 9.41 21.19
C ILE A 469 15.61 8.66 21.92
N GLY A 470 16.87 9.15 21.83
CA GLY A 470 17.98 8.53 22.52
C GLY A 470 17.77 8.45 24.05
N HIS A 471 17.19 9.49 24.64
CA HIS A 471 16.81 9.49 26.07
C HIS A 471 15.78 8.38 26.37
N GLY A 472 14.74 8.22 25.54
CA GLY A 472 13.76 7.13 25.71
C GLY A 472 14.40 5.74 25.65
N PHE A 473 15.39 5.54 24.77
CA PHE A 473 16.15 4.29 24.69
C PHE A 473 17.03 4.07 25.94
N ARG A 474 17.63 5.11 26.48
CA ARG A 474 18.40 5.06 27.73
C ARG A 474 17.50 4.64 28.90
N VAL A 475 16.37 5.32 29.11
CA VAL A 475 15.42 5.00 30.19
C VAL A 475 14.87 3.57 30.05
N ALA A 476 14.53 3.14 28.85
CA ALA A 476 14.10 1.76 28.61
C ALA A 476 15.17 0.74 28.98
N ARG A 477 16.43 1.00 28.64
CA ARG A 477 17.56 0.15 29.02
C ARG A 477 17.71 0.08 30.56
N GLU A 478 17.63 1.19 31.26
CA GLU A 478 17.67 1.26 32.74
C GLU A 478 16.54 0.44 33.38
N GLN A 479 15.38 0.36 32.71
CA GLN A 479 14.25 -0.47 33.10
C GLN A 479 14.27 -1.91 32.55
N ASN A 480 15.40 -2.37 32.01
CA ASN A 480 15.59 -3.70 31.42
C ASN A 480 14.60 -4.01 30.26
N ILE A 481 14.20 -3.00 29.49
CA ILE A 481 13.42 -3.18 28.27
C ILE A 481 14.36 -3.21 27.06
N ASN A 482 14.39 -4.34 26.37
CA ASN A 482 15.21 -4.48 25.15
C ASN A 482 14.51 -3.88 23.94
N LEU A 483 15.04 -2.76 23.43
CA LEU A 483 14.57 -2.07 22.23
C LEU A 483 15.42 -2.34 20.98
N ILE A 484 16.47 -3.18 21.10
CA ILE A 484 17.49 -3.39 20.07
C ILE A 484 17.43 -4.83 19.54
N THR A 485 17.74 -5.01 18.26
CA THR A 485 17.86 -6.34 17.63
C THR A 485 19.15 -7.05 18.06
N SER A 486 19.28 -8.32 17.68
CA SER A 486 20.49 -9.11 17.96
C SER A 486 21.77 -8.61 17.27
N ASP A 487 21.66 -7.63 16.37
CA ASP A 487 22.82 -6.98 15.77
C ASP A 487 23.41 -5.85 16.65
N GLU A 488 22.82 -5.66 17.82
CA GLU A 488 23.21 -4.68 18.84
C GLU A 488 23.21 -3.21 18.35
N ARG A 489 22.52 -2.93 17.27
CA ARG A 489 22.53 -1.62 16.60
C ARG A 489 21.13 -1.10 16.28
N HIS A 490 20.38 -1.87 15.51
CA HIS A 490 19.09 -1.43 15.03
C HIS A 490 18.00 -1.66 16.06
N GLN A 491 17.00 -0.79 16.04
CA GLN A 491 15.79 -1.00 16.83
C GLN A 491 15.08 -2.29 16.42
N ASN A 492 14.52 -3.00 17.39
CA ASN A 492 13.54 -4.04 17.17
C ASN A 492 12.11 -3.43 17.04
N ARG A 493 11.05 -4.25 16.99
CA ARG A 493 9.67 -3.73 16.91
C ARG A 493 9.31 -2.82 18.08
N ALA A 494 9.68 -3.17 19.31
CA ALA A 494 9.45 -2.35 20.48
C ALA A 494 10.20 -1.02 20.43
N GLY A 495 11.45 -1.03 19.92
CA GLY A 495 12.24 0.18 19.70
C GLY A 495 11.67 1.09 18.62
N ALA A 496 11.15 0.52 17.52
CA ALA A 496 10.46 1.28 16.50
C ALA A 496 9.18 1.93 17.04
N TYR A 497 8.45 1.21 17.89
CA TYR A 497 7.27 1.73 18.58
C TYR A 497 7.61 2.86 19.56
N MET A 498 8.66 2.70 20.38
CA MET A 498 9.17 3.77 21.26
C MET A 498 9.46 5.04 20.48
N LYS A 499 10.17 4.92 19.36
CA LYS A 499 10.50 6.04 18.48
C LYS A 499 9.25 6.71 17.92
N ALA A 500 8.28 5.92 17.46
CA ALA A 500 7.01 6.43 16.93
C ALA A 500 6.20 7.15 18.02
N CYS A 501 6.13 6.61 19.24
CA CYS A 501 5.48 7.22 20.40
C CYS A 501 6.12 8.57 20.75
N ILE A 502 7.45 8.63 20.86
CA ILE A 502 8.15 9.88 21.19
C ILE A 502 7.90 10.94 20.11
N ASN A 503 8.01 10.59 18.84
CA ASN A 503 7.74 11.53 17.76
C ASN A 503 6.29 12.04 17.78
N TYR A 504 5.31 11.14 18.06
CA TYR A 504 3.91 11.53 18.20
C TYR A 504 3.72 12.58 19.32
N LEU A 505 4.15 12.26 20.52
CA LEU A 505 4.03 13.15 21.69
C LEU A 505 4.78 14.47 21.47
N PHE A 506 5.94 14.40 20.81
CA PHE A 506 6.77 15.57 20.53
C PHE A 506 6.15 16.53 19.51
N ILE A 507 5.43 15.99 18.52
CA ILE A 507 4.76 16.78 17.47
C ILE A 507 3.42 17.30 17.97
N TYR A 508 2.55 16.42 18.50
CA TYR A 508 1.19 16.78 18.87
C TYR A 508 1.05 17.38 20.27
N LYS A 509 2.06 17.24 21.12
CA LYS A 509 2.07 17.75 22.52
C LYS A 509 0.89 17.29 23.35
N SER A 510 0.38 16.09 23.07
CA SER A 510 -0.77 15.47 23.73
C SER A 510 -0.40 14.10 24.27
N ARG A 511 -0.80 13.78 25.53
CA ARG A 511 -0.65 12.44 26.10
C ARG A 511 -1.55 11.46 25.39
N PHE A 512 -1.20 10.18 25.46
CA PHE A 512 -1.99 9.12 24.82
C PHE A 512 -3.35 8.92 25.51
N THR A 513 -4.36 8.61 24.69
CA THR A 513 -5.65 8.12 25.17
C THR A 513 -5.61 6.59 25.33
N ASP A 514 -6.70 6.01 25.83
CA ASP A 514 -6.84 4.55 25.94
C ASP A 514 -6.99 3.87 24.56
N ASN A 515 -7.29 4.63 23.51
CA ASN A 515 -7.49 4.13 22.14
C ASN A 515 -6.21 4.00 21.32
N VAL A 516 -5.07 4.42 21.87
CA VAL A 516 -3.79 4.40 21.15
C VAL A 516 -3.41 3.00 20.67
N SER A 517 -3.03 2.89 19.41
CA SER A 517 -2.61 1.62 18.83
C SER A 517 -1.29 1.12 19.42
N ASP A 518 -1.26 -0.17 19.75
CA ASP A 518 -0.02 -0.86 20.16
C ASP A 518 0.89 -1.24 18.97
N CYS A 519 0.47 -1.00 17.72
CA CYS A 519 1.22 -1.30 16.49
C CYS A 519 1.79 -2.73 16.42
N GLY A 520 1.08 -3.70 17.03
CA GLY A 520 1.49 -5.11 17.08
C GLY A 520 2.65 -5.40 18.06
N VAL A 521 2.94 -4.49 18.97
CA VAL A 521 3.73 -4.75 20.17
C VAL A 521 2.81 -5.42 21.21
N GLU A 522 3.35 -6.29 22.05
CA GLU A 522 2.58 -6.88 23.15
C GLU A 522 2.04 -5.76 24.06
N SER A 523 0.75 -5.81 24.42
CA SER A 523 0.04 -4.68 25.04
C SER A 523 0.63 -4.23 26.37
N GLY A 524 1.10 -5.15 27.21
CA GLY A 524 1.77 -4.80 28.48
C GLY A 524 3.09 -4.08 28.24
N LEU A 525 3.87 -4.52 27.26
CA LEU A 525 5.10 -3.87 26.85
C LEU A 525 4.82 -2.52 26.19
N ALA A 526 3.82 -2.43 25.32
CA ALA A 526 3.42 -1.20 24.67
C ALA A 526 3.03 -0.11 25.68
N LYS A 527 2.27 -0.48 26.71
CA LYS A 527 1.90 0.43 27.82
C LYS A 527 3.12 0.95 28.57
N ARG A 528 4.09 0.09 28.87
CA ARG A 528 5.36 0.53 29.50
C ARG A 528 6.15 1.47 28.61
N ILE A 529 6.21 1.20 27.30
CA ILE A 529 6.89 2.05 26.32
C ILE A 529 6.24 3.43 26.25
N ARG A 530 4.91 3.50 26.19
CA ARG A 530 4.18 4.77 26.21
C ARG A 530 4.46 5.60 27.45
N ALA A 531 4.46 4.95 28.62
CA ALA A 531 4.78 5.64 29.86
C ALA A 531 6.19 6.25 29.86
N ILE A 532 7.19 5.52 29.34
CA ILE A 532 8.55 6.07 29.18
C ILE A 532 8.55 7.21 28.13
N ALA A 533 7.85 7.06 27.03
CA ALA A 533 7.76 8.09 26.00
C ALA A 533 7.14 9.40 26.56
N GLU A 534 6.07 9.29 27.36
CA GLU A 534 5.47 10.44 28.03
C GLU A 534 6.42 11.07 29.05
N GLN A 535 7.09 10.26 29.86
CA GLN A 535 8.10 10.74 30.80
C GLN A 535 9.15 11.58 30.11
N VAL A 536 9.80 11.06 29.05
CA VAL A 536 10.90 11.77 28.39
C VAL A 536 10.50 12.98 27.55
N VAL A 537 9.23 13.10 27.20
CA VAL A 537 8.72 14.23 26.42
C VAL A 537 8.17 15.35 27.31
N PHE A 538 7.47 15.00 28.39
CA PHE A 538 6.73 15.97 29.19
C PHE A 538 7.32 16.23 30.57
N ASP A 539 7.92 15.22 31.21
CA ASP A 539 8.50 15.38 32.53
C ASP A 539 9.94 15.88 32.34
N LYS A 540 10.13 17.18 32.58
CA LYS A 540 11.49 17.75 32.61
C LYS A 540 12.22 17.18 33.82
N GLU A 541 13.39 16.59 33.61
CA GLU A 541 14.36 16.30 34.67
C GLU A 541 14.77 17.58 35.40
#